data_d033dac4a9a8e36671201cb8e26ab759
#
_entry.id   d033dac4a9a8e36671201cb8e26ab759
#
_cell.length_a   1.000
_cell.length_b   1.000
_cell.length_c   1.000
_cell.angle_alpha   90.00
_cell.angle_beta   90.00
_cell.angle_gamma   90.00
#
_symmetry.space_group_name_H-M   'P 1'
#
loop_
_entity.id
_entity.type
_entity.pdbx_description
1 polymer ?
#
loop_
_entity_poly.entity_id
_entity_poly.type
_entity_poly.pdbx_seq_one_letter_code
_entity_poly.pdbx_strand_id
1 'polypeptide(L)'
;MSEIATPTRWSVEAMTARLVRYADLKPCFNAFIDTRSPGSEAKENFTIIGPGVSENPDQQVHIPEPHGFNIGGARQPPGCVNSQHSHETAEVFVVHSGHWRFDLGEFGDDARTEIGPGDVISLPTGMFRGFTATAPAPDGSPGFLFAVLGGDDPGRVLWAPQVFDMARDYGLILLGNGSLVDTAAGGAVPDGAHPMSRTSPGQVALLHRATPEEAERMVWRAGASTAHSPIIGPDAPLNGPHPFTMERLCLSDGVADNRHVSRAEVLFVHQGSATIAWDENKLTLGPGDVITVPIGLDRSLSGEAAVYRVSG
;
A
#
# COMPACT_ATOMS: atom_id res chain seq x y z
N MET A 1 -1.42 -11.54 45.26
CA MET A 1 -0.46 -10.52 44.79
C MET A 1 -0.27 -10.81 43.31
N SER A 2 -0.83 -10.00 42.41
CA SER A 2 -0.61 -10.15 40.96
C SER A 2 0.81 -9.68 40.66
N GLU A 3 1.61 -10.54 40.07
CA GLU A 3 2.87 -10.15 39.49
C GLU A 3 2.61 -9.02 38.48
N ILE A 4 3.12 -7.84 38.77
CA ILE A 4 3.16 -6.75 37.81
C ILE A 4 4.21 -7.20 36.77
N ALA A 5 3.74 -7.60 35.57
CA ALA A 5 4.62 -7.93 34.49
C ALA A 5 5.55 -6.75 34.25
N THR A 6 6.85 -6.99 34.34
CA THR A 6 7.88 -5.97 34.03
C THR A 6 7.65 -5.53 32.57
N PRO A 7 7.49 -4.23 32.27
CA PRO A 7 7.28 -3.78 30.90
C PRO A 7 8.43 -4.28 30.03
N THR A 8 8.09 -4.86 28.89
CA THR A 8 9.08 -5.35 27.94
C THR A 8 9.93 -4.17 27.47
N ARG A 9 11.21 -4.14 27.83
CA ARG A 9 12.14 -3.13 27.33
C ARG A 9 12.53 -3.48 25.90
N TRP A 10 12.24 -2.60 24.98
CA TRP A 10 12.63 -2.75 23.58
C TRP A 10 14.08 -2.31 23.38
N SER A 11 14.94 -3.22 22.95
CA SER A 11 16.32 -2.88 22.57
C SER A 11 16.33 -2.19 21.19
N VAL A 12 17.41 -1.48 20.89
CA VAL A 12 17.63 -0.88 19.55
C VAL A 12 17.60 -1.94 18.47
N GLU A 13 18.18 -3.12 18.72
CA GLU A 13 18.19 -4.25 17.78
C GLU A 13 16.77 -4.75 17.49
N ALA A 14 15.95 -4.96 18.53
CA ALA A 14 14.57 -5.39 18.38
C ALA A 14 13.71 -4.37 17.61
N MET A 15 13.93 -3.08 17.85
CA MET A 15 13.24 -2.02 17.10
C MET A 15 13.78 -1.89 15.67
N THR A 16 15.07 -2.14 15.45
CA THR A 16 15.66 -2.15 14.10
C THR A 16 15.08 -3.29 13.25
N ALA A 17 14.78 -4.45 13.83
CA ALA A 17 14.13 -5.55 13.16
C ALA A 17 12.69 -5.23 12.71
N ARG A 18 12.09 -4.16 13.24
CA ARG A 18 10.77 -3.65 12.91
C ARG A 18 10.81 -2.50 11.89
N LEU A 19 11.99 -2.15 11.42
CA LEU A 19 12.25 -1.09 10.45
C LEU A 19 12.59 -1.67 9.09
N VAL A 20 11.82 -1.31 8.08
CA VAL A 20 12.12 -1.60 6.67
C VAL A 20 12.64 -0.32 6.04
N ARG A 21 13.92 -0.32 5.66
CA ARG A 21 14.52 0.78 4.93
C ARG A 21 14.04 0.79 3.49
N TYR A 22 13.80 1.97 2.94
CA TYR A 22 13.42 2.10 1.53
C TYR A 22 14.44 1.45 0.57
N ALA A 23 15.73 1.60 0.88
CA ALA A 23 16.83 1.01 0.12
C ALA A 23 16.89 -0.52 0.20
N ASP A 24 16.30 -1.13 1.24
CA ASP A 24 16.33 -2.57 1.48
C ASP A 24 15.06 -3.29 0.97
N LEU A 25 14.12 -2.54 0.40
CA LEU A 25 12.90 -3.10 -0.18
C LEU A 25 13.23 -4.12 -1.27
N LYS A 26 12.65 -5.31 -1.17
CA LYS A 26 12.81 -6.41 -2.13
C LYS A 26 11.63 -6.44 -3.09
N PRO A 27 11.83 -6.10 -4.38
CA PRO A 27 10.76 -6.08 -5.35
C PRO A 27 10.36 -7.50 -5.78
N CYS A 28 9.08 -7.69 -6.04
CA CYS A 28 8.54 -8.78 -6.81
C CYS A 28 8.14 -8.26 -8.20
N PHE A 29 8.79 -8.75 -9.25
CA PHE A 29 8.54 -8.33 -10.62
C PHE A 29 7.40 -9.10 -11.29
N ASN A 30 6.92 -10.17 -10.69
CA ASN A 30 5.85 -11.04 -11.19
C ASN A 30 4.80 -11.30 -10.11
N ALA A 31 4.40 -10.25 -9.40
CA ALA A 31 3.44 -10.32 -8.31
C ALA A 31 2.02 -10.63 -8.78
N PHE A 32 1.65 -10.25 -10.01
CA PHE A 32 0.27 -10.23 -10.51
C PHE A 32 0.16 -10.73 -11.94
N ILE A 33 -1.04 -11.16 -12.35
CA ILE A 33 -1.30 -11.73 -13.69
C ILE A 33 -1.03 -10.75 -14.83
N ASP A 34 -1.06 -9.45 -14.59
CA ASP A 34 -0.83 -8.43 -15.60
C ASP A 34 0.64 -8.04 -15.77
N THR A 35 1.56 -8.65 -15.03
CA THR A 35 2.99 -8.24 -14.98
C THR A 35 3.69 -8.23 -16.34
N ARG A 36 3.25 -9.07 -17.28
CA ARG A 36 3.80 -9.11 -18.65
C ARG A 36 2.93 -8.44 -19.68
N SER A 37 1.85 -7.82 -19.24
CA SER A 37 0.97 -7.07 -20.13
C SER A 37 1.68 -5.83 -20.66
N PRO A 38 1.41 -5.38 -21.88
CA PRO A 38 2.04 -4.20 -22.45
C PRO A 38 1.93 -2.98 -21.52
N GLY A 39 3.07 -2.41 -21.17
CA GLY A 39 3.18 -1.28 -20.25
C GLY A 39 3.25 -1.65 -18.77
N SER A 40 3.17 -2.94 -18.40
CA SER A 40 3.26 -3.38 -17.00
C SER A 40 4.58 -4.08 -16.65
N GLU A 41 5.46 -4.28 -17.63
CA GLU A 41 6.67 -5.10 -17.52
C GLU A 41 7.72 -4.54 -16.54
N ALA A 42 7.68 -3.23 -16.31
CA ALA A 42 8.66 -2.54 -15.46
C ALA A 42 8.17 -2.24 -14.05
N LYS A 43 7.04 -2.81 -13.63
CA LYS A 43 6.53 -2.58 -12.29
C LYS A 43 7.24 -3.43 -11.26
N GLU A 44 7.49 -2.83 -10.11
CA GLU A 44 8.01 -3.47 -8.92
C GLU A 44 6.95 -3.40 -7.82
N ASN A 45 6.59 -4.55 -7.27
CA ASN A 45 5.61 -4.66 -6.19
C ASN A 45 6.31 -5.10 -4.91
N PHE A 46 5.87 -4.57 -3.78
CA PHE A 46 6.47 -4.83 -2.47
C PHE A 46 5.38 -5.26 -1.48
N THR A 47 5.65 -6.31 -0.69
CA THR A 47 4.88 -6.64 0.51
C THR A 47 5.70 -6.24 1.72
N ILE A 48 5.31 -5.17 2.39
CA ILE A 48 6.07 -4.58 3.49
C ILE A 48 5.59 -5.15 4.82
N ILE A 49 4.28 -5.12 5.09
CA ILE A 49 3.67 -5.65 6.32
C ILE A 49 2.48 -6.53 5.97
N GLY A 50 2.40 -7.70 6.59
CA GLY A 50 1.34 -8.67 6.38
C GLY A 50 1.49 -9.47 5.07
N PRO A 51 0.56 -10.40 4.77
CA PRO A 51 0.65 -11.26 3.59
C PRO A 51 0.48 -10.51 2.27
N GLY A 52 -0.22 -9.35 2.27
CA GLY A 52 -0.54 -8.61 1.06
C GLY A 52 -1.49 -9.36 0.13
N VAL A 53 -1.58 -8.91 -1.12
CA VAL A 53 -2.49 -9.45 -2.16
C VAL A 53 -1.74 -10.05 -3.35
N SER A 54 -0.44 -10.30 -3.23
CA SER A 54 0.36 -10.89 -4.30
C SER A 54 -0.15 -12.27 -4.68
N GLU A 55 -0.20 -12.56 -5.97
CA GLU A 55 -0.52 -13.86 -6.54
C GLU A 55 0.72 -14.77 -6.66
N ASN A 56 1.91 -14.21 -6.41
CA ASN A 56 3.16 -14.96 -6.37
C ASN A 56 3.46 -15.42 -4.95
N PRO A 57 3.42 -16.73 -4.66
CA PRO A 57 3.67 -17.25 -3.31
C PRO A 57 5.13 -17.05 -2.84
N ASP A 58 6.06 -16.80 -3.75
CA ASP A 58 7.49 -16.59 -3.44
C ASP A 58 7.81 -15.13 -3.14
N GLN A 59 6.81 -14.24 -3.09
CA GLN A 59 7.04 -12.84 -2.77
C GLN A 59 7.60 -12.68 -1.35
N GLN A 60 8.66 -11.86 -1.22
CA GLN A 60 9.23 -11.49 0.06
C GLN A 60 8.24 -10.66 0.89
N VAL A 61 7.90 -11.13 2.09
CA VAL A 61 7.23 -10.35 3.13
C VAL A 61 8.28 -9.84 4.10
N HIS A 62 8.36 -8.51 4.30
CA HIS A 62 9.40 -7.93 5.16
C HIS A 62 9.03 -8.08 6.64
N ILE A 63 7.79 -7.78 7.02
CA ILE A 63 7.27 -7.90 8.39
C ILE A 63 5.98 -8.71 8.35
N PRO A 64 6.01 -10.00 8.74
CA PRO A 64 4.84 -10.87 8.67
C PRO A 64 3.84 -10.67 9.83
N GLU A 65 4.20 -9.90 10.86
CA GLU A 65 3.36 -9.66 12.03
C GLU A 65 2.05 -8.97 11.64
N PRO A 66 0.88 -9.48 12.09
CA PRO A 66 -0.42 -8.89 11.79
C PRO A 66 -0.63 -7.55 12.53
N HIS A 67 -1.28 -6.60 11.85
CA HIS A 67 -1.51 -5.25 12.36
C HIS A 67 -2.97 -4.81 12.27
N GLY A 68 -3.89 -5.68 11.78
CA GLY A 68 -5.26 -5.32 11.41
C GLY A 68 -5.34 -4.63 10.04
N PHE A 69 -4.20 -4.50 9.35
CA PHE A 69 -4.07 -3.98 7.99
C PHE A 69 -2.74 -4.46 7.37
N ASN A 70 -2.68 -4.42 6.06
CA ASN A 70 -1.48 -4.76 5.30
C ASN A 70 -0.83 -3.50 4.71
N ILE A 71 0.47 -3.52 4.54
CA ILE A 71 1.23 -2.47 3.86
C ILE A 71 1.97 -3.07 2.67
N GLY A 72 1.73 -2.50 1.52
CA GLY A 72 2.44 -2.79 0.28
C GLY A 72 3.05 -1.55 -0.34
N GLY A 73 3.61 -1.71 -1.52
CA GLY A 73 4.11 -0.61 -2.33
C GLY A 73 4.21 -0.98 -3.80
N ALA A 74 4.17 0.05 -4.64
CA ALA A 74 4.41 -0.08 -6.07
C ALA A 74 5.44 0.97 -6.50
N ARG A 75 6.52 0.53 -7.18
CA ARG A 75 7.53 1.42 -7.76
C ARG A 75 7.53 1.24 -9.27
N GLN A 76 7.35 2.34 -10.00
CA GLN A 76 7.11 2.27 -11.43
C GLN A 76 7.71 3.46 -12.17
N PRO A 77 8.33 3.23 -13.34
CA PRO A 77 8.71 4.30 -14.23
C PRO A 77 7.48 4.92 -14.92
N PRO A 78 7.60 6.15 -15.46
CA PRO A 78 6.51 6.76 -16.22
C PRO A 78 6.04 5.88 -17.39
N GLY A 79 4.72 5.83 -17.57
CA GLY A 79 4.04 5.00 -18.56
C GLY A 79 3.76 3.57 -18.08
N CYS A 80 4.27 3.16 -16.93
CA CYS A 80 4.00 1.84 -16.38
C CYS A 80 2.61 1.76 -15.76
N VAL A 81 1.87 0.70 -16.08
CA VAL A 81 0.45 0.54 -15.81
C VAL A 81 0.19 -0.62 -14.85
N ASN A 82 -0.75 -0.45 -13.93
CA ASN A 82 -1.47 -1.53 -13.26
C ASN A 82 -2.86 -1.65 -13.86
N SER A 83 -3.20 -2.85 -14.30
CA SER A 83 -4.45 -3.13 -15.02
C SER A 83 -5.67 -3.03 -14.11
N GLN A 84 -6.85 -2.90 -14.71
CA GLN A 84 -8.12 -2.74 -14.00
C GLN A 84 -8.45 -3.94 -13.10
N HIS A 85 -8.59 -3.66 -11.82
CA HIS A 85 -8.90 -4.65 -10.78
C HIS A 85 -9.72 -4.02 -9.64
N SER A 86 -10.25 -4.88 -8.78
CA SER A 86 -10.93 -4.49 -7.54
C SER A 86 -10.41 -5.35 -6.38
N HIS A 87 -10.59 -4.86 -5.15
CA HIS A 87 -10.25 -5.60 -3.93
C HIS A 87 -11.48 -5.87 -3.07
N GLU A 88 -11.40 -6.90 -2.23
CA GLU A 88 -12.43 -7.25 -1.24
C GLU A 88 -12.37 -6.32 -0.02
N THR A 89 -11.30 -5.55 0.13
CA THR A 89 -11.11 -4.52 1.15
C THR A 89 -10.80 -3.17 0.52
N ALA A 90 -11.04 -2.07 1.27
CA ALA A 90 -10.64 -0.75 0.83
C ALA A 90 -9.13 -0.64 0.75
N GLU A 91 -8.66 0.04 -0.28
CA GLU A 91 -7.25 0.28 -0.54
C GLU A 91 -6.96 1.78 -0.54
N VAL A 92 -5.89 2.16 0.14
CA VAL A 92 -5.47 3.55 0.26
C VAL A 92 -4.04 3.67 -0.24
N PHE A 93 -3.79 4.62 -1.13
CA PHE A 93 -2.44 4.94 -1.57
C PHE A 93 -2.00 6.31 -1.07
N VAL A 94 -0.75 6.37 -0.64
CA VAL A 94 0.00 7.62 -0.41
C VAL A 94 1.04 7.74 -1.52
N VAL A 95 1.06 8.85 -2.23
CA VAL A 95 2.11 9.12 -3.21
C VAL A 95 3.38 9.54 -2.47
N HIS A 96 4.38 8.65 -2.44
CA HIS A 96 5.69 9.01 -1.92
C HIS A 96 6.48 9.85 -2.92
N SER A 97 6.48 9.43 -4.18
CA SER A 97 7.20 10.13 -5.23
C SER A 97 6.59 9.91 -6.61
N GLY A 98 6.93 10.78 -7.56
CA GLY A 98 6.37 10.77 -8.90
C GLY A 98 4.94 11.33 -8.95
N HIS A 99 4.32 11.28 -10.13
CA HIS A 99 2.91 11.61 -10.32
C HIS A 99 2.18 10.40 -10.87
N TRP A 100 0.90 10.29 -10.50
CA TRP A 100 0.12 9.11 -10.79
C TRP A 100 -1.28 9.47 -11.25
N ARG A 101 -1.79 8.68 -12.19
CA ARG A 101 -3.16 8.76 -12.67
C ARG A 101 -3.89 7.49 -12.27
N PHE A 102 -5.07 7.64 -11.72
CA PHE A 102 -6.01 6.55 -11.46
C PHE A 102 -7.15 6.62 -12.46
N ASP A 103 -7.34 5.52 -13.18
CA ASP A 103 -8.41 5.33 -14.16
C ASP A 103 -9.42 4.36 -13.56
N LEU A 104 -10.69 4.79 -13.38
CA LEU A 104 -11.73 4.04 -12.69
C LEU A 104 -12.72 3.42 -13.70
N GLY A 105 -13.31 2.27 -13.34
CA GLY A 105 -14.21 1.51 -14.18
C GLY A 105 -13.56 0.28 -14.81
N GLU A 106 -14.38 -0.59 -15.42
CA GLU A 106 -13.92 -1.84 -16.03
C GLU A 106 -12.85 -1.62 -17.11
N PHE A 107 -13.02 -0.56 -17.90
CA PHE A 107 -12.08 -0.18 -18.97
C PHE A 107 -11.26 1.07 -18.64
N GLY A 108 -11.40 1.61 -17.41
CA GLY A 108 -10.73 2.84 -17.00
C GLY A 108 -11.35 4.11 -17.61
N ASP A 109 -12.60 4.06 -18.03
CA ASP A 109 -13.31 5.11 -18.74
C ASP A 109 -14.48 5.74 -17.97
N ASP A 110 -14.81 5.27 -16.77
CA ASP A 110 -15.85 5.84 -15.93
C ASP A 110 -15.44 7.20 -15.38
N ALA A 111 -14.25 7.29 -14.78
CA ALA A 111 -13.70 8.51 -14.22
C ALA A 111 -12.17 8.42 -14.11
N ARG A 112 -11.55 9.58 -13.90
CA ARG A 112 -10.09 9.69 -13.79
C ARG A 112 -9.73 10.75 -12.76
N THR A 113 -8.65 10.52 -12.00
CA THR A 113 -8.03 11.55 -11.17
C THR A 113 -6.50 11.43 -11.21
N GLU A 114 -5.82 12.56 -11.03
CA GLU A 114 -4.36 12.63 -10.98
C GLU A 114 -3.93 13.09 -9.60
N ILE A 115 -2.88 12.46 -9.06
CA ILE A 115 -2.34 12.75 -7.73
C ILE A 115 -0.83 12.87 -7.79
N GLY A 116 -0.28 13.68 -6.88
CA GLY A 116 1.14 13.96 -6.77
C GLY A 116 1.70 13.71 -5.38
N PRO A 117 3.00 14.00 -5.16
CA PRO A 117 3.68 13.68 -3.91
C PRO A 117 2.97 14.21 -2.66
N GLY A 118 2.72 13.33 -1.72
CA GLY A 118 2.01 13.59 -0.47
C GLY A 118 0.49 13.45 -0.55
N ASP A 119 -0.13 13.42 -1.74
CA ASP A 119 -1.56 13.17 -1.86
C ASP A 119 -1.91 11.73 -1.46
N VAL A 120 -3.15 11.56 -1.00
CA VAL A 120 -3.71 10.27 -0.59
C VAL A 120 -4.99 10.01 -1.38
N ILE A 121 -5.13 8.82 -1.93
CA ILE A 121 -6.38 8.36 -2.54
C ILE A 121 -6.91 7.14 -1.79
N SER A 122 -8.21 7.13 -1.48
CA SER A 122 -8.92 6.01 -0.87
C SER A 122 -9.88 5.40 -1.87
N LEU A 123 -9.63 4.16 -2.26
CA LEU A 123 -10.41 3.42 -3.24
C LEU A 123 -11.33 2.43 -2.51
N PRO A 124 -12.66 2.55 -2.66
CA PRO A 124 -13.60 1.66 -2.00
C PRO A 124 -13.57 0.25 -2.59
N THR A 125 -14.10 -0.70 -1.84
CA THR A 125 -14.40 -2.05 -2.34
C THR A 125 -15.42 -2.00 -3.47
N GLY A 126 -15.42 -3.01 -4.33
CA GLY A 126 -16.45 -3.14 -5.37
C GLY A 126 -16.37 -2.07 -6.47
N MET A 127 -15.18 -1.54 -6.75
CA MET A 127 -14.93 -0.60 -7.84
C MET A 127 -13.68 -1.05 -8.60
N PHE A 128 -13.76 -1.12 -9.92
CA PHE A 128 -12.57 -1.32 -10.74
C PHE A 128 -11.72 -0.05 -10.79
N ARG A 129 -10.42 -0.24 -10.62
CA ARG A 129 -9.39 0.80 -10.78
C ARG A 129 -8.15 0.21 -11.42
N GLY A 130 -7.50 1.02 -12.21
CA GLY A 130 -6.13 0.86 -12.67
C GLY A 130 -5.36 2.14 -12.39
N PHE A 131 -4.04 2.08 -12.41
CA PHE A 131 -3.22 3.27 -12.20
C PHE A 131 -1.96 3.24 -13.04
N THR A 132 -1.49 4.43 -13.39
CA THR A 132 -0.32 4.64 -14.24
C THR A 132 0.60 5.68 -13.62
N ALA A 133 1.89 5.40 -13.52
CA ALA A 133 2.87 6.43 -13.22
C ALA A 133 2.96 7.38 -14.42
N THR A 134 2.76 8.68 -14.21
CA THR A 134 2.74 9.69 -15.29
C THR A 134 4.00 10.54 -15.33
N ALA A 135 4.70 10.69 -14.20
CA ALA A 135 5.98 11.37 -14.13
C ALA A 135 6.89 10.74 -13.07
N PRO A 136 8.22 10.80 -13.24
CA PRO A 136 9.18 10.26 -12.29
C PRO A 136 9.27 11.15 -11.04
N ALA A 137 10.05 10.71 -10.05
CA ALA A 137 10.50 11.57 -8.97
C ALA A 137 11.43 12.70 -9.49
N PRO A 138 11.64 13.78 -8.70
CA PRO A 138 12.47 14.91 -9.15
C PRO A 138 13.93 14.55 -9.50
N ASP A 139 14.46 13.48 -8.92
CA ASP A 139 15.81 12.95 -9.20
C ASP A 139 15.85 12.02 -10.43
N GLY A 140 14.72 11.83 -11.12
CA GLY A 140 14.57 10.96 -12.28
C GLY A 140 14.32 9.48 -11.93
N SER A 141 14.28 9.11 -10.67
CA SER A 141 13.94 7.75 -10.24
C SER A 141 12.46 7.42 -10.47
N PRO A 142 12.09 6.14 -10.58
CA PRO A 142 10.70 5.71 -10.68
C PRO A 142 9.84 6.25 -9.52
N GLY A 143 8.57 6.54 -9.79
CA GLY A 143 7.60 6.92 -8.77
C GLY A 143 7.33 5.78 -7.81
N PHE A 144 6.96 6.12 -6.55
CA PHE A 144 6.60 5.14 -5.52
C PHE A 144 5.27 5.48 -4.86
N LEU A 145 4.39 4.48 -4.82
CA LEU A 145 3.15 4.46 -4.03
C LEU A 145 3.34 3.59 -2.80
N PHE A 146 2.97 4.12 -1.64
CA PHE A 146 2.79 3.37 -0.41
C PHE A 146 1.31 2.98 -0.30
N ALA A 147 1.02 1.68 -0.15
CA ALA A 147 -0.33 1.14 -0.18
C ALA A 147 -0.74 0.57 1.18
N VAL A 148 -1.97 0.84 1.62
CA VAL A 148 -2.57 0.28 2.83
C VAL A 148 -3.85 -0.45 2.44
N LEU A 149 -3.95 -1.74 2.80
CA LEU A 149 -5.15 -2.54 2.61
C LEU A 149 -5.71 -2.95 3.99
N GLY A 150 -7.02 -2.94 4.14
CA GLY A 150 -7.67 -3.27 5.40
C GLY A 150 -7.64 -4.77 5.73
N GLY A 151 -7.58 -5.09 7.04
CA GLY A 151 -7.59 -6.45 7.56
C GLY A 151 -6.24 -7.14 7.51
N ASP A 152 -6.09 -8.21 8.29
CA ASP A 152 -4.89 -9.07 8.26
C ASP A 152 -4.93 -10.05 7.08
N ASP A 153 -6.10 -10.34 6.55
CA ASP A 153 -6.33 -11.02 5.28
C ASP A 153 -7.06 -10.04 4.33
N PRO A 154 -6.34 -9.41 3.39
CA PRO A 154 -6.95 -8.43 2.48
C PRO A 154 -7.76 -9.08 1.35
N GLY A 155 -7.89 -10.40 1.33
CA GLY A 155 -8.61 -11.14 0.31
C GLY A 155 -7.86 -11.22 -1.02
N ARG A 156 -8.62 -11.38 -2.10
CA ARG A 156 -8.08 -11.58 -3.45
C ARG A 156 -8.28 -10.36 -4.33
N VAL A 157 -7.45 -10.28 -5.36
CA VAL A 157 -7.64 -9.34 -6.46
C VAL A 157 -8.73 -9.87 -7.40
N LEU A 158 -9.73 -9.05 -7.66
CA LEU A 158 -10.74 -9.29 -8.68
C LEU A 158 -10.34 -8.53 -9.95
N TRP A 159 -9.85 -9.22 -10.94
CA TRP A 159 -9.41 -8.63 -12.21
C TRP A 159 -10.58 -8.34 -13.15
N ALA A 160 -10.50 -7.26 -13.92
CA ALA A 160 -11.42 -7.01 -15.00
C ALA A 160 -11.31 -8.14 -16.05
N PRO A 161 -12.42 -8.52 -16.72
CA PRO A 161 -12.48 -9.71 -17.57
C PRO A 161 -11.38 -9.76 -18.65
N GLN A 162 -11.08 -8.63 -19.28
CA GLN A 162 -10.07 -8.52 -20.35
C GLN A 162 -8.65 -8.77 -19.85
N VAL A 163 -8.37 -8.57 -18.55
CA VAL A 163 -7.03 -8.79 -17.99
C VAL A 163 -6.66 -10.26 -18.00
N PHE A 164 -7.62 -11.17 -17.78
CA PHE A 164 -7.38 -12.62 -17.88
C PHE A 164 -6.97 -13.05 -19.28
N ASP A 165 -7.60 -12.48 -20.32
CA ASP A 165 -7.25 -12.82 -21.71
C ASP A 165 -5.86 -12.27 -22.05
N MET A 166 -5.60 -11.03 -21.71
CA MET A 166 -4.31 -10.39 -21.89
C MET A 166 -3.19 -11.15 -21.17
N ALA A 167 -3.39 -11.51 -19.89
CA ALA A 167 -2.41 -12.28 -19.12
C ALA A 167 -2.06 -13.61 -19.80
N ARG A 168 -3.08 -14.36 -20.26
CA ARG A 168 -2.89 -15.64 -20.95
C ARG A 168 -2.11 -15.49 -22.25
N ASP A 169 -2.36 -14.43 -23.02
CA ASP A 169 -1.64 -14.14 -24.26
C ASP A 169 -0.15 -13.90 -24.03
N TYR A 170 0.22 -13.45 -22.82
CA TYR A 170 1.61 -13.25 -22.37
C TYR A 170 2.14 -14.37 -21.47
N GLY A 171 1.45 -15.50 -21.40
CA GLY A 171 1.90 -16.73 -20.73
C GLY A 171 1.69 -16.73 -19.22
N LEU A 172 0.83 -15.87 -18.68
CA LEU A 172 0.47 -15.85 -17.26
C LEU A 172 -0.91 -16.46 -17.04
N ILE A 173 -1.01 -17.39 -16.10
CA ILE A 173 -2.26 -18.10 -15.75
C ILE A 173 -2.47 -17.99 -14.23
N LEU A 174 -3.54 -17.33 -13.82
CA LEU A 174 -3.97 -17.35 -12.42
C LEU A 174 -4.80 -18.60 -12.16
N LEU A 175 -4.43 -19.35 -11.14
CA LEU A 175 -5.13 -20.57 -10.73
C LEU A 175 -6.27 -20.29 -9.76
N GLY A 176 -7.25 -21.18 -9.68
CA GLY A 176 -8.40 -21.06 -8.79
C GLY A 176 -8.06 -20.95 -7.30
N ASN A 177 -6.86 -21.39 -6.89
CA ASN A 177 -6.33 -21.21 -5.53
C ASN A 177 -5.66 -19.84 -5.31
N GLY A 178 -5.57 -18.97 -6.34
CA GLY A 178 -4.95 -17.65 -6.28
C GLY A 178 -3.45 -17.62 -6.62
N SER A 179 -2.84 -18.76 -6.96
CA SER A 179 -1.42 -18.82 -7.34
C SER A 179 -1.22 -18.52 -8.83
N LEU A 180 -0.17 -17.78 -9.14
CA LEU A 180 0.22 -17.46 -10.52
C LEU A 180 1.13 -18.53 -11.10
N VAL A 181 0.88 -18.94 -12.34
CA VAL A 181 1.76 -19.80 -13.15
C VAL A 181 2.28 -18.99 -14.32
N ASP A 182 3.60 -19.00 -14.49
CA ASP A 182 4.30 -18.34 -15.57
C ASP A 182 4.76 -19.40 -16.61
N THR A 183 3.92 -19.62 -17.63
CA THR A 183 4.21 -20.61 -18.68
C THR A 183 5.29 -20.11 -19.65
N ALA A 184 5.48 -18.82 -19.79
CA ALA A 184 6.54 -18.24 -20.63
C ALA A 184 7.92 -18.39 -19.98
N ALA A 185 7.99 -18.52 -18.64
CA ALA A 185 9.20 -18.87 -17.89
C ALA A 185 9.38 -20.39 -17.71
N GLY A 186 8.56 -21.23 -18.38
CA GLY A 186 8.63 -22.69 -18.29
C GLY A 186 7.80 -23.28 -17.15
N GLY A 187 6.99 -22.50 -16.46
CA GLY A 187 6.04 -23.01 -15.48
C GLY A 187 4.94 -23.85 -16.14
N ALA A 188 4.41 -24.82 -15.42
CA ALA A 188 3.29 -25.65 -15.88
C ALA A 188 2.14 -25.61 -14.84
N VAL A 189 0.92 -25.69 -15.35
CA VAL A 189 -0.25 -25.83 -14.46
C VAL A 189 -0.15 -27.18 -13.77
N PRO A 190 -0.14 -27.25 -12.42
CA PRO A 190 -0.04 -28.50 -11.69
C PRO A 190 -1.21 -29.44 -12.00
N ASP A 191 -0.98 -30.75 -11.94
CA ASP A 191 -2.02 -31.74 -12.13
C ASP A 191 -3.19 -31.51 -11.15
N GLY A 192 -4.41 -31.50 -11.68
CA GLY A 192 -5.63 -31.25 -10.90
C GLY A 192 -5.89 -29.78 -10.54
N ALA A 193 -4.96 -28.85 -10.82
CA ALA A 193 -5.22 -27.42 -10.71
C ALA A 193 -5.94 -26.91 -11.96
N HIS A 194 -6.80 -25.89 -11.74
CA HIS A 194 -7.56 -25.28 -12.83
C HIS A 194 -7.32 -23.78 -12.87
N PRO A 195 -7.26 -23.18 -14.06
CA PRO A 195 -7.27 -21.72 -14.19
C PRO A 195 -8.49 -21.09 -13.48
N MET A 196 -8.28 -19.94 -12.88
CA MET A 196 -9.36 -19.15 -12.29
C MET A 196 -10.34 -18.74 -13.39
N SER A 197 -11.62 -18.83 -13.07
CA SER A 197 -12.66 -18.33 -13.96
C SER A 197 -12.57 -16.81 -14.10
N ARG A 198 -12.76 -16.29 -15.30
CA ARG A 198 -12.90 -14.85 -15.55
C ARG A 198 -14.00 -14.27 -14.68
N THR A 199 -13.84 -13.01 -14.29
CA THR A 199 -14.93 -12.23 -13.73
C THR A 199 -16.11 -12.22 -14.69
N SER A 200 -17.26 -12.69 -14.22
CA SER A 200 -18.47 -12.83 -15.03
C SER A 200 -19.16 -11.47 -15.25
N PRO A 201 -19.96 -11.32 -16.31
CA PRO A 201 -20.75 -10.10 -16.51
C PRO A 201 -21.66 -9.78 -15.32
N GLY A 202 -22.18 -10.82 -14.63
CA GLY A 202 -22.98 -10.63 -13.42
C GLY A 202 -22.20 -10.03 -12.24
N GLN A 203 -20.95 -10.45 -12.06
CA GLN A 203 -20.04 -9.86 -11.05
C GLN A 203 -19.68 -8.41 -11.42
N VAL A 204 -19.34 -8.15 -12.70
CA VAL A 204 -19.06 -6.80 -13.19
C VAL A 204 -20.24 -5.85 -12.95
N ALA A 205 -21.45 -6.31 -13.23
CA ALA A 205 -22.66 -5.51 -13.05
C ALA A 205 -22.98 -5.13 -11.60
N LEU A 206 -22.39 -5.81 -10.62
CA LEU A 206 -22.52 -5.49 -9.19
C LEU A 206 -21.49 -4.44 -8.72
N LEU A 207 -20.49 -4.13 -9.53
CA LEU A 207 -19.46 -3.16 -9.15
C LEU A 207 -19.96 -1.74 -9.36
N HIS A 208 -19.53 -0.87 -8.47
CA HIS A 208 -19.85 0.55 -8.53
C HIS A 208 -19.09 1.22 -9.69
N ARG A 209 -19.81 2.05 -10.44
CA ARG A 209 -19.25 2.90 -11.49
C ARG A 209 -19.06 4.31 -10.95
N ALA A 210 -17.81 4.77 -10.95
CA ALA A 210 -17.48 6.08 -10.42
C ALA A 210 -17.88 7.21 -11.36
N THR A 211 -18.33 8.32 -10.78
CA THR A 211 -18.41 9.59 -11.51
C THR A 211 -17.12 10.42 -11.32
N PRO A 212 -16.83 11.40 -12.19
CA PRO A 212 -15.69 12.32 -12.00
C PRO A 212 -15.69 13.04 -10.64
N GLU A 213 -16.87 13.44 -10.15
CA GLU A 213 -17.02 14.08 -8.86
C GLU A 213 -16.74 13.13 -7.69
N GLU A 214 -17.06 11.85 -7.82
CA GLU A 214 -16.72 10.82 -6.84
C GLU A 214 -15.22 10.56 -6.83
N ALA A 215 -14.58 10.49 -8.00
CA ALA A 215 -13.14 10.30 -8.12
C ALA A 215 -12.35 11.40 -7.36
N GLU A 216 -12.76 12.67 -7.50
CA GLU A 216 -12.12 13.77 -6.77
C GLU A 216 -12.39 13.71 -5.26
N ARG A 217 -13.55 13.25 -4.81
CA ARG A 217 -13.84 13.06 -3.38
C ARG A 217 -13.07 11.92 -2.72
N MET A 218 -12.52 11.00 -3.49
CA MET A 218 -11.64 9.93 -3.00
C MET A 218 -10.22 10.43 -2.67
N VAL A 219 -9.91 11.68 -3.02
CA VAL A 219 -8.55 12.23 -2.89
C VAL A 219 -8.47 13.25 -1.77
N TRP A 220 -7.52 13.06 -0.88
CA TRP A 220 -7.02 14.09 0.02
C TRP A 220 -5.75 14.70 -0.56
N ARG A 221 -5.76 16.04 -0.72
CA ARG A 221 -4.62 16.78 -1.28
C ARG A 221 -3.72 17.28 -0.16
N ALA A 222 -2.44 16.92 -0.22
CA ALA A 222 -1.46 17.35 0.77
C ALA A 222 -1.26 18.88 0.80
N GLY A 223 -1.29 19.49 -0.38
CA GLY A 223 -1.09 20.95 -0.53
C GLY A 223 0.19 21.42 0.17
N ALA A 224 0.19 22.69 0.55
CA ALA A 224 1.28 23.30 1.32
C ALA A 224 1.04 23.21 2.85
N SER A 225 0.14 22.34 3.32
CA SER A 225 -0.16 22.23 4.75
C SER A 225 1.06 21.72 5.52
N THR A 226 1.46 22.49 6.52
CA THR A 226 2.48 22.14 7.51
C THR A 226 1.86 21.67 8.82
N ALA A 227 0.53 21.52 8.88
CA ALA A 227 -0.18 21.11 10.07
C ALA A 227 -0.36 19.59 10.12
N HIS A 228 -0.48 19.05 11.33
CA HIS A 228 -1.00 17.71 11.57
C HIS A 228 -2.41 17.60 10.96
N SER A 229 -2.67 16.56 10.18
CA SER A 229 -3.92 16.41 9.45
C SER A 229 -4.44 14.98 9.53
N PRO A 230 -5.63 14.74 10.12
CA PRO A 230 -6.32 13.46 9.96
C PRO A 230 -6.75 13.30 8.51
N ILE A 231 -6.61 12.07 7.96
CA ILE A 231 -6.90 11.78 6.56
C ILE A 231 -7.97 10.70 6.45
N ILE A 232 -7.80 9.60 7.18
CA ILE A 232 -8.73 8.47 7.25
C ILE A 232 -9.22 8.32 8.69
N GLY A 233 -10.52 8.25 8.88
CA GLY A 233 -11.13 8.08 10.19
C GLY A 233 -12.54 8.64 10.26
N PRO A 234 -13.26 8.49 11.40
CA PRO A 234 -14.66 8.88 11.51
C PRO A 234 -14.95 10.37 11.20
N ASP A 235 -14.02 11.24 11.62
CA ASP A 235 -14.15 12.70 11.46
C ASP A 235 -13.14 13.26 10.44
N ALA A 236 -12.54 12.37 9.64
CA ALA A 236 -11.55 12.74 8.65
C ALA A 236 -12.19 12.96 7.26
N PRO A 237 -11.50 13.69 6.35
CA PRO A 237 -12.00 13.90 4.98
C PRO A 237 -12.33 12.62 4.22
N LEU A 238 -11.55 11.55 4.42
CA LEU A 238 -11.78 10.24 3.83
C LEU A 238 -12.30 9.28 4.92
N ASN A 239 -13.61 9.27 5.13
CA ASN A 239 -14.27 8.55 6.22
C ASN A 239 -14.97 7.24 5.80
N GLY A 240 -14.48 6.59 4.77
CA GLY A 240 -14.98 5.28 4.32
C GLY A 240 -14.81 4.15 5.36
N PRO A 241 -15.30 2.94 5.07
CA PRO A 241 -15.26 1.81 6.00
C PRO A 241 -13.86 1.18 6.08
N HIS A 242 -12.90 1.93 6.64
CA HIS A 242 -11.55 1.45 6.86
C HIS A 242 -11.41 0.84 8.26
N PRO A 243 -10.75 -0.34 8.42
CA PRO A 243 -10.45 -0.90 9.74
C PRO A 243 -9.23 -0.24 10.40
N PHE A 244 -8.74 0.86 9.86
CA PHE A 244 -7.61 1.63 10.35
C PHE A 244 -7.88 3.14 10.23
N THR A 245 -7.06 3.92 10.90
CA THR A 245 -7.01 5.38 10.76
C THR A 245 -5.68 5.79 10.12
N MET A 246 -5.67 6.93 9.41
CA MET A 246 -4.45 7.49 8.83
C MET A 246 -4.38 8.98 9.10
N GLU A 247 -3.20 9.46 9.47
CA GLU A 247 -2.91 10.86 9.72
C GLU A 247 -1.58 11.24 9.07
N ARG A 248 -1.46 12.51 8.66
CA ARG A 248 -0.17 13.10 8.29
C ARG A 248 0.34 13.94 9.46
N LEU A 249 1.51 13.59 9.96
CA LEU A 249 2.25 14.34 10.97
C LEU A 249 3.25 15.25 10.27
N CYS A 250 3.23 16.54 10.59
CA CYS A 250 4.27 17.46 10.15
C CYS A 250 5.13 17.81 11.37
N LEU A 251 6.34 17.26 11.38
CA LEU A 251 7.31 17.50 12.45
C LEU A 251 8.19 18.69 12.08
N SER A 252 8.48 19.54 13.05
CA SER A 252 9.38 20.68 12.92
C SER A 252 10.11 20.90 14.23
N ASP A 253 11.11 21.78 14.24
CA ASP A 253 11.88 22.10 15.44
C ASP A 253 10.97 22.47 16.63
N GLY A 254 11.17 21.75 17.75
CA GLY A 254 10.39 21.92 18.98
C GLY A 254 9.01 21.27 18.98
N VAL A 255 8.58 20.66 17.87
CA VAL A 255 7.32 19.91 17.79
C VAL A 255 7.61 18.41 17.76
N ALA A 256 7.21 17.70 18.82
CA ALA A 256 7.30 16.25 18.90
C ALA A 256 5.90 15.64 19.08
N ASP A 257 5.69 14.47 18.43
CA ASP A 257 4.51 13.65 18.68
C ASP A 257 4.84 12.60 19.75
N ASN A 258 4.44 12.88 21.00
CA ASN A 258 4.62 11.99 22.13
C ASN A 258 3.36 11.13 22.31
N ARG A 259 3.54 9.80 22.41
CA ARG A 259 2.40 8.89 22.47
C ARG A 259 2.70 7.62 23.24
N HIS A 260 1.71 7.17 24.01
CA HIS A 260 1.58 5.77 24.39
C HIS A 260 0.89 5.01 23.26
N VAL A 261 1.53 3.99 22.72
CA VAL A 261 1.01 3.19 21.59
C VAL A 261 0.02 2.15 22.11
N SER A 262 -1.27 2.41 21.99
CA SER A 262 -2.35 1.54 22.51
C SER A 262 -2.90 0.53 21.51
N ARG A 263 -2.52 0.66 20.21
CA ARG A 263 -2.94 -0.24 19.13
C ARG A 263 -1.82 -0.30 18.08
N ALA A 264 -1.89 -1.24 17.14
CA ALA A 264 -0.90 -1.36 16.07
C ALA A 264 -0.66 -0.01 15.39
N GLU A 265 0.58 0.40 15.29
CA GLU A 265 0.99 1.67 14.70
C GLU A 265 2.11 1.43 13.69
N VAL A 266 1.96 2.02 12.51
CA VAL A 266 3.00 2.06 11.47
C VAL A 266 3.28 3.49 11.11
N LEU A 267 4.56 3.85 11.03
CA LEU A 267 5.04 5.15 10.60
C LEU A 267 5.75 5.00 9.25
N PHE A 268 5.35 5.82 8.28
CA PHE A 268 5.96 5.94 6.96
C PHE A 268 6.49 7.37 6.78
N VAL A 269 7.80 7.50 6.59
CA VAL A 269 8.42 8.82 6.37
C VAL A 269 8.28 9.21 4.90
N HIS A 270 7.48 10.23 4.64
CA HIS A 270 7.30 10.75 3.28
C HIS A 270 8.44 11.68 2.87
N GLN A 271 8.80 12.62 3.73
CA GLN A 271 9.84 13.62 3.46
C GLN A 271 10.62 13.94 4.72
N GLY A 272 11.86 14.37 4.56
CA GLY A 272 12.71 14.83 5.64
C GLY A 272 13.30 13.70 6.47
N SER A 273 13.62 13.98 7.73
CA SER A 273 14.23 13.01 8.67
C SER A 273 13.45 13.03 9.98
N ALA A 274 13.00 11.86 10.41
CA ALA A 274 12.31 11.66 11.69
C ALA A 274 13.17 10.82 12.63
N THR A 275 13.13 11.14 13.92
CA THR A 275 13.74 10.34 14.99
C THR A 275 12.64 9.81 15.89
N ILE A 276 12.52 8.48 15.96
CA ILE A 276 11.73 7.81 16.98
C ILE A 276 12.60 7.53 18.19
N ALA A 277 12.13 7.93 19.38
CA ALA A 277 12.85 7.70 20.64
C ALA A 277 11.93 7.02 21.66
N TRP A 278 12.48 6.12 22.46
CA TRP A 278 11.83 5.39 23.55
C TRP A 278 12.86 5.08 24.64
N ASP A 279 12.47 5.21 25.89
CA ASP A 279 13.38 5.11 27.01
C ASP A 279 14.64 5.97 26.77
N GLU A 280 15.82 5.37 26.76
CA GLU A 280 17.11 6.00 26.44
C GLU A 280 17.57 5.75 24.99
N ASN A 281 16.75 5.08 24.18
CA ASN A 281 17.06 4.64 22.83
C ASN A 281 16.45 5.55 21.77
N LYS A 282 17.03 5.51 20.57
CA LYS A 282 16.49 6.20 19.39
C LYS A 282 16.89 5.54 18.08
N LEU A 283 16.07 5.73 17.06
CA LEU A 283 16.34 5.38 15.66
C LEU A 283 16.01 6.57 14.77
N THR A 284 16.83 6.81 13.77
CA THR A 284 16.56 7.81 12.73
C THR A 284 15.98 7.14 11.50
N LEU A 285 14.91 7.72 10.95
CA LEU A 285 14.17 7.29 9.78
C LEU A 285 14.36 8.32 8.67
N GLY A 286 14.58 7.85 7.45
CA GLY A 286 14.67 8.68 6.25
C GLY A 286 13.46 8.52 5.35
N PRO A 287 13.40 9.27 4.23
CA PRO A 287 12.30 9.19 3.27
C PRO A 287 12.11 7.77 2.72
N GLY A 288 10.88 7.30 2.70
CA GLY A 288 10.49 5.96 2.26
C GLY A 288 10.63 4.86 3.32
N ASP A 289 11.26 5.13 4.46
CA ASP A 289 11.38 4.16 5.55
C ASP A 289 10.02 3.90 6.20
N VAL A 290 9.79 2.63 6.58
CA VAL A 290 8.60 2.14 7.28
C VAL A 290 9.01 1.47 8.58
N ILE A 291 8.42 1.86 9.70
CA ILE A 291 8.62 1.20 10.99
C ILE A 291 7.29 0.82 11.63
N THR A 292 7.22 -0.40 12.18
CA THR A 292 6.10 -0.81 13.03
C THR A 292 6.45 -0.53 14.48
N VAL A 293 5.52 0.10 15.21
CA VAL A 293 5.72 0.47 16.61
C VAL A 293 4.96 -0.48 17.51
N PRO A 294 5.62 -1.12 18.49
CA PRO A 294 4.99 -2.09 19.36
C PRO A 294 3.89 -1.48 20.23
N ILE A 295 2.81 -2.24 20.44
CA ILE A 295 1.76 -1.89 21.41
C ILE A 295 2.37 -1.85 22.81
N GLY A 296 1.97 -0.85 23.60
CA GLY A 296 2.45 -0.63 24.96
C GLY A 296 3.74 0.19 25.06
N LEU A 297 4.31 0.62 23.92
CA LEU A 297 5.51 1.46 23.92
C LEU A 297 5.12 2.94 24.13
N ASP A 298 5.82 3.59 25.07
CA ASP A 298 5.87 5.05 25.16
C ASP A 298 6.97 5.55 24.22
N ARG A 299 6.59 6.35 23.23
CA ARG A 299 7.55 6.85 22.25
C ARG A 299 7.39 8.34 21.99
N SER A 300 8.45 8.96 21.55
CA SER A 300 8.51 10.32 21.00
C SER A 300 8.93 10.26 19.54
N LEU A 301 8.28 11.04 18.68
CA LEU A 301 8.67 11.23 17.28
C LEU A 301 8.98 12.71 17.07
N SER A 302 10.19 13.02 16.59
CA SER A 302 10.69 14.37 16.39
C SER A 302 11.51 14.50 15.11
N GLY A 303 11.91 15.70 14.73
CA GLY A 303 12.73 15.98 13.54
C GLY A 303 12.08 17.00 12.62
N GLU A 304 12.58 17.09 11.40
CA GLU A 304 11.98 17.87 10.31
C GLU A 304 11.50 16.91 9.24
N ALA A 305 10.21 16.53 9.30
CA ALA A 305 9.67 15.47 8.46
C ALA A 305 8.17 15.60 8.26
N ALA A 306 7.69 15.06 7.14
CA ALA A 306 6.30 14.66 6.94
C ALA A 306 6.20 13.15 7.07
N VAL A 307 5.40 12.68 8.02
CA VAL A 307 5.25 11.25 8.35
C VAL A 307 3.78 10.88 8.26
N TYR A 308 3.46 9.78 7.58
CA TYR A 308 2.12 9.19 7.63
C TYR A 308 2.09 8.13 8.73
N ARG A 309 1.11 8.25 9.61
CA ARG A 309 0.82 7.29 10.66
C ARG A 309 -0.43 6.52 10.32
N VAL A 310 -0.32 5.19 10.28
CA VAL A 310 -1.45 4.26 10.14
C VAL A 310 -1.63 3.56 11.49
N SER A 311 -2.87 3.52 11.99
CA SER A 311 -3.19 2.86 13.26
C SER A 311 -4.42 1.98 13.14
N GLY A 312 -4.32 0.73 13.62
CA GLY A 312 -5.39 -0.28 13.61
C GLY A 312 -6.50 -0.03 14.63
#